data_478ef927b02d5f252dc5c2997365459e
#
_entry.id   478ef927b02d5f252dc5c2997365459e
#
_cell.length_a   1.000
_cell.length_b   1.000
_cell.length_c   1.000
_cell.angle_alpha   90.00
_cell.angle_beta   90.00
_cell.angle_gamma   90.00
#
_symmetry.space_group_name_H-M   'P 1'
#
loop_
_entity.id
_entity.type
_entity.pdbx_description
1 polymer ?
#
loop_
_entity_poly.entity_id
_entity_poly.type
_entity_poly.pdbx_seq_one_letter_code
_entity_poly.pdbx_strand_id
1 'polypeptide(L)'
;MDIGFVGLGKMGLNMVTRLQRAGHQVTAYDRSADALANATAAGCTGAASLADLVQRLKAPRAVWIMVPSGPPTEETVQAVTALLAPGDVIIDGGNTRFHDDVRRSKELATKKLHYIDAGTSGGIWGLKNGYCLMVGGNKEAVDRLAPVFEALAPPNGWAHVGAAGAGHYVKMVHNGIEYSLMQGYAEGFELMSKSEYRLDLSRIADLWLQGSVVRSWLLELAASALKEDPRLEQLKGYVQDSGEGRWMVADAIDKDVPVPTLTAALFTRFRSRQTESFAEKMLAALRNAFGGHAVKR
;
A
#
# COMPACT_ATOMS: atom_id res chain seq x y z
N MET A 1 -20.35 14.36 4.95
CA MET A 1 -19.57 15.40 4.25
C MET A 1 -19.62 15.12 2.75
N ASP A 2 -19.47 16.19 1.93
CA ASP A 2 -19.30 16.03 0.49
C ASP A 2 -17.81 15.82 0.20
N ILE A 3 -17.47 14.80 -0.60
CA ILE A 3 -16.08 14.49 -0.98
C ILE A 3 -16.00 14.01 -2.43
N GLY A 4 -15.02 14.52 -3.15
CA GLY A 4 -14.65 14.02 -4.47
C GLY A 4 -13.71 12.82 -4.33
N PHE A 5 -13.86 11.83 -5.19
CA PHE A 5 -13.02 10.63 -5.15
C PHE A 5 -12.57 10.25 -6.56
N VAL A 6 -11.27 10.17 -6.79
CA VAL A 6 -10.64 9.90 -8.09
C VAL A 6 -9.85 8.60 -8.01
N GLY A 7 -10.18 7.66 -8.89
CA GLY A 7 -9.57 6.33 -8.92
C GLY A 7 -10.40 5.29 -8.17
N LEU A 8 -11.11 4.45 -8.94
CA LEU A 8 -12.10 3.49 -8.46
C LEU A 8 -11.65 2.03 -8.69
N GLY A 9 -10.35 1.79 -8.63
CA GLY A 9 -9.82 0.43 -8.58
C GLY A 9 -10.32 -0.35 -7.35
N LYS A 10 -9.81 -1.55 -7.12
CA LYS A 10 -10.28 -2.44 -6.03
C LYS A 10 -10.37 -1.73 -4.67
N MET A 11 -9.33 -0.97 -4.29
CA MET A 11 -9.34 -0.24 -3.02
C MET A 11 -10.26 0.99 -3.07
N GLY A 12 -10.19 1.79 -4.14
CA GLY A 12 -11.01 2.98 -4.28
C GLY A 12 -12.51 2.67 -4.23
N LEU A 13 -12.98 1.65 -4.94
CA LEU A 13 -14.38 1.21 -4.89
C LEU A 13 -14.79 0.80 -3.46
N ASN A 14 -13.94 0.07 -2.75
CA ASN A 14 -14.20 -0.32 -1.37
C ASN A 14 -14.29 0.90 -0.44
N MET A 15 -13.40 1.89 -0.63
CA MET A 15 -13.38 3.12 0.17
C MET A 15 -14.63 3.96 -0.06
N VAL A 16 -15.02 4.21 -1.31
CA VAL A 16 -16.25 4.98 -1.61
C VAL A 16 -17.50 4.27 -1.10
N THR A 17 -17.53 2.94 -1.16
CA THR A 17 -18.63 2.14 -0.60
C THR A 17 -18.73 2.31 0.93
N ARG A 18 -17.59 2.34 1.64
CA ARG A 18 -17.59 2.60 3.09
C ARG A 18 -18.06 4.00 3.41
N LEU A 19 -17.57 5.01 2.68
CA LEU A 19 -17.97 6.41 2.85
C LEU A 19 -19.48 6.59 2.65
N GLN A 20 -20.04 5.98 1.61
CA GLN A 20 -21.49 6.01 1.36
C GLN A 20 -22.28 5.36 2.51
N ARG A 21 -21.83 4.19 2.99
CA ARG A 21 -22.47 3.51 4.14
C ARG A 21 -22.44 4.33 5.43
N ALA A 22 -21.42 5.18 5.57
CA ALA A 22 -21.27 6.10 6.70
C ALA A 22 -22.04 7.44 6.51
N GLY A 23 -22.79 7.60 5.41
CA GLY A 23 -23.61 8.77 5.14
C GLY A 23 -22.88 9.96 4.51
N HIS A 24 -21.65 9.76 4.00
CA HIS A 24 -20.96 10.78 3.21
C HIS A 24 -21.53 10.83 1.78
N GLN A 25 -21.53 12.02 1.19
CA GLN A 25 -21.89 12.22 -0.22
C GLN A 25 -20.62 12.14 -1.07
N VAL A 26 -20.49 11.09 -1.87
CA VAL A 26 -19.29 10.88 -2.70
C VAL A 26 -19.60 11.18 -4.15
N THR A 27 -18.88 12.15 -4.73
CA THR A 27 -18.80 12.35 -6.18
C THR A 27 -17.57 11.66 -6.70
N ALA A 28 -17.73 10.65 -7.56
CA ALA A 28 -16.68 9.74 -7.97
C ALA A 28 -16.32 9.92 -9.46
N TYR A 29 -15.03 9.79 -9.78
CA TYR A 29 -14.52 9.80 -11.14
C TYR A 29 -13.47 8.73 -11.35
N ASP A 30 -13.54 8.04 -12.47
CA ASP A 30 -12.52 7.15 -12.98
C ASP A 30 -12.48 7.25 -14.52
N ARG A 31 -11.34 6.92 -15.12
CA ARG A 31 -11.21 6.82 -16.59
C ARG A 31 -11.92 5.59 -17.15
N SER A 32 -12.14 4.55 -16.33
CA SER A 32 -12.90 3.36 -16.67
C SER A 32 -14.39 3.59 -16.43
N ALA A 33 -15.19 3.48 -17.49
CA ALA A 33 -16.65 3.58 -17.41
C ALA A 33 -17.24 2.47 -16.50
N ASP A 34 -16.66 1.25 -16.54
CA ASP A 34 -17.11 0.13 -15.72
C ASP A 34 -16.84 0.39 -14.23
N ALA A 35 -15.65 0.94 -13.89
CA ALA A 35 -15.33 1.31 -12.51
C ALA A 35 -16.28 2.39 -11.99
N LEU A 36 -16.61 3.39 -12.82
CA LEU A 36 -17.57 4.44 -12.48
C LEU A 36 -18.99 3.89 -12.31
N ALA A 37 -19.43 2.97 -13.18
CA ALA A 37 -20.72 2.30 -13.06
C ALA A 37 -20.83 1.51 -11.74
N ASN A 38 -19.78 0.78 -11.36
CA ASN A 38 -19.74 0.05 -10.08
C ASN A 38 -19.83 1.00 -8.87
N ALA A 39 -19.14 2.14 -8.89
CA ALA A 39 -19.23 3.14 -7.83
C ALA A 39 -20.65 3.78 -7.76
N THR A 40 -21.27 4.03 -8.92
CA THR A 40 -22.64 4.54 -9.00
C THR A 40 -23.64 3.52 -8.44
N ALA A 41 -23.47 2.23 -8.75
CA ALA A 41 -24.27 1.16 -8.16
C ALA A 41 -24.09 1.06 -6.62
N ALA A 42 -22.93 1.47 -6.10
CA ALA A 42 -22.66 1.57 -4.66
C ALA A 42 -23.22 2.85 -4.02
N GLY A 43 -23.92 3.70 -4.79
CA GLY A 43 -24.60 4.92 -4.30
C GLY A 43 -23.83 6.23 -4.52
N CYS A 44 -22.67 6.19 -5.18
CA CYS A 44 -21.91 7.40 -5.49
C CYS A 44 -22.54 8.20 -6.65
N THR A 45 -22.35 9.51 -6.65
CA THR A 45 -22.65 10.34 -7.82
C THR A 45 -21.51 10.24 -8.80
N GLY A 46 -21.76 9.72 -10.01
CA GLY A 46 -20.75 9.66 -11.07
C GLY A 46 -20.49 11.03 -11.70
N ALA A 47 -19.25 11.39 -11.89
CA ALA A 47 -18.82 12.58 -12.62
C ALA A 47 -18.26 12.22 -14.00
N ALA A 48 -18.58 13.03 -15.02
CA ALA A 48 -18.13 12.83 -16.38
C ALA A 48 -16.66 13.26 -16.62
N SER A 49 -16.13 14.10 -15.74
CA SER A 49 -14.74 14.61 -15.79
C SER A 49 -14.29 15.08 -14.41
N LEU A 50 -12.99 15.36 -14.26
CA LEU A 50 -12.46 16.00 -13.03
C LEU A 50 -13.08 17.40 -12.82
N ALA A 51 -13.37 18.14 -13.88
CA ALA A 51 -14.03 19.44 -13.78
C ALA A 51 -15.48 19.29 -13.29
N ASP A 52 -16.23 18.33 -13.81
CA ASP A 52 -17.59 18.02 -13.35
C ASP A 52 -17.59 17.56 -11.88
N LEU A 53 -16.60 16.73 -11.49
CA LEU A 53 -16.42 16.30 -10.09
C LEU A 53 -16.25 17.52 -9.17
N VAL A 54 -15.30 18.40 -9.47
CA VAL A 54 -14.98 19.56 -8.63
C VAL A 54 -16.14 20.56 -8.60
N GLN A 55 -16.86 20.76 -9.70
CA GLN A 55 -18.01 21.66 -9.79
C GLN A 55 -19.17 21.20 -8.87
N ARG A 56 -19.35 19.90 -8.68
CA ARG A 56 -20.42 19.34 -7.84
C ARG A 56 -20.12 19.44 -6.34
N LEU A 57 -18.87 19.70 -5.94
CA LEU A 57 -18.47 19.77 -4.54
C LEU A 57 -18.72 21.18 -3.96
N LYS A 58 -19.13 21.23 -2.71
CA LYS A 58 -19.25 22.47 -1.93
C LYS A 58 -17.90 22.85 -1.33
N ALA A 59 -17.54 24.14 -1.44
CA ALA A 59 -16.36 24.68 -0.81
C ALA A 59 -16.50 24.72 0.74
N PRO A 60 -15.42 24.55 1.49
CA PRO A 60 -14.09 24.13 1.04
C PRO A 60 -14.08 22.66 0.61
N ARG A 61 -13.66 22.41 -0.63
CA ARG A 61 -13.72 21.11 -1.29
C ARG A 61 -12.65 20.16 -0.76
N ALA A 62 -12.96 18.87 -0.77
CA ALA A 62 -12.01 17.80 -0.50
C ALA A 62 -12.02 16.80 -1.67
N VAL A 63 -10.84 16.49 -2.22
CA VAL A 63 -10.69 15.52 -3.31
C VAL A 63 -9.68 14.45 -2.90
N TRP A 64 -10.15 13.22 -2.76
CA TRP A 64 -9.33 12.04 -2.50
C TRP A 64 -8.85 11.45 -3.84
N ILE A 65 -7.55 11.23 -3.96
CA ILE A 65 -6.90 10.61 -5.12
C ILE A 65 -6.41 9.22 -4.72
N MET A 66 -6.86 8.19 -5.45
CA MET A 66 -6.55 6.78 -5.21
C MET A 66 -6.11 6.12 -6.51
N VAL A 67 -5.06 6.64 -7.13
CA VAL A 67 -4.49 6.15 -8.38
C VAL A 67 -3.08 5.59 -8.14
N PRO A 68 -2.52 4.80 -9.09
CA PRO A 68 -1.17 4.25 -8.95
C PRO A 68 -0.12 5.34 -8.72
N SER A 69 0.83 5.06 -7.83
CA SER A 69 1.98 5.94 -7.55
C SER A 69 2.79 6.29 -8.80
N GLY A 70 3.41 7.46 -8.81
CA GLY A 70 4.23 7.96 -9.91
C GLY A 70 3.48 8.90 -10.86
N PRO A 71 3.71 8.80 -12.19
CA PRO A 71 3.11 9.72 -13.17
C PRO A 71 1.59 9.84 -13.07
N PRO A 72 0.79 8.76 -12.89
CA PRO A 72 -0.66 8.90 -12.75
C PRO A 72 -1.10 9.78 -11.58
N THR A 73 -0.41 9.68 -10.45
CA THR A 73 -0.70 10.55 -9.29
C THR A 73 -0.31 11.99 -9.59
N GLU A 74 0.86 12.23 -10.17
CA GLU A 74 1.34 13.55 -10.50
C GLU A 74 0.40 14.29 -11.46
N GLU A 75 0.02 13.62 -12.55
CA GLU A 75 -0.91 14.15 -13.55
C GLU A 75 -2.28 14.48 -12.93
N THR A 76 -2.78 13.59 -12.07
CA THR A 76 -4.08 13.78 -11.42
C THR A 76 -4.04 14.93 -10.43
N VAL A 77 -2.99 15.02 -9.61
CA VAL A 77 -2.81 16.13 -8.64
C VAL A 77 -2.74 17.47 -9.39
N GLN A 78 -1.98 17.55 -10.47
CA GLN A 78 -1.87 18.77 -11.28
C GLN A 78 -3.22 19.17 -11.90
N ALA A 79 -3.93 18.21 -12.50
CA ALA A 79 -5.23 18.45 -13.11
C ALA A 79 -6.28 18.91 -12.09
N VAL A 80 -6.34 18.29 -10.94
CA VAL A 80 -7.26 18.67 -9.84
C VAL A 80 -6.87 20.03 -9.27
N THR A 81 -5.57 20.28 -9.06
CA THR A 81 -5.07 21.57 -8.54
C THR A 81 -5.49 22.77 -9.41
N ALA A 82 -5.57 22.58 -10.73
CA ALA A 82 -5.99 23.64 -11.65
C ALA A 82 -7.48 24.02 -11.53
N LEU A 83 -8.29 23.17 -10.88
CA LEU A 83 -9.73 23.32 -10.73
C LEU A 83 -10.15 23.78 -9.31
N LEU A 84 -9.23 23.68 -8.35
CA LEU A 84 -9.50 24.00 -6.95
C LEU A 84 -9.27 25.48 -6.63
N ALA A 85 -9.86 25.92 -5.51
CA ALA A 85 -9.78 27.28 -4.99
C ALA A 85 -9.11 27.33 -3.60
N PRO A 86 -8.61 28.48 -3.14
CA PRO A 86 -8.02 28.63 -1.82
C PRO A 86 -8.90 28.02 -0.70
N GLY A 87 -8.26 27.25 0.19
CA GLY A 87 -8.95 26.53 1.27
C GLY A 87 -9.39 25.10 0.94
N ASP A 88 -9.39 24.73 -0.35
CA ASP A 88 -9.66 23.35 -0.77
C ASP A 88 -8.47 22.42 -0.42
N VAL A 89 -8.73 21.09 -0.39
CA VAL A 89 -7.74 20.09 -0.01
C VAL A 89 -7.69 18.94 -1.01
N ILE A 90 -6.49 18.49 -1.33
CA ILE A 90 -6.21 17.22 -2.01
C ILE A 90 -5.71 16.22 -0.97
N ILE A 91 -6.29 15.01 -0.98
CA ILE A 91 -5.84 13.86 -0.20
C ILE A 91 -5.25 12.83 -1.16
N ASP A 92 -3.97 12.54 -1.06
CA ASP A 92 -3.31 11.45 -1.78
C ASP A 92 -3.34 10.18 -0.91
N GLY A 93 -4.13 9.19 -1.33
CA GLY A 93 -4.22 7.87 -0.68
C GLY A 93 -3.48 6.76 -1.45
N GLY A 94 -2.71 7.12 -2.48
CA GLY A 94 -2.09 6.20 -3.43
C GLY A 94 -0.82 5.50 -2.94
N ASN A 95 -0.41 5.67 -1.67
CA ASN A 95 0.85 5.15 -1.13
C ASN A 95 2.05 5.59 -1.99
N THR A 96 2.17 6.87 -2.22
CA THR A 96 3.20 7.48 -3.05
C THR A 96 4.51 7.73 -2.28
N ARG A 97 5.55 8.16 -3.00
CA ARG A 97 6.83 8.44 -2.38
C ARG A 97 6.76 9.73 -1.56
N PHE A 98 7.03 9.68 -0.27
CA PHE A 98 6.88 10.80 0.66
C PHE A 98 7.64 12.09 0.27
N HIS A 99 8.76 11.98 -0.46
CA HIS A 99 9.48 13.15 -0.98
C HIS A 99 8.63 13.95 -1.99
N ASP A 100 7.81 13.24 -2.78
CA ASP A 100 6.90 13.90 -3.73
C ASP A 100 5.77 14.60 -2.99
N ASP A 101 5.31 14.05 -1.86
CA ASP A 101 4.28 14.67 -1.03
C ASP A 101 4.76 15.98 -0.42
N VAL A 102 6.00 15.99 0.09
CA VAL A 102 6.63 17.22 0.62
C VAL A 102 6.74 18.29 -0.47
N ARG A 103 7.13 17.91 -1.69
CA ARG A 103 7.19 18.85 -2.84
C ARG A 103 5.81 19.36 -3.21
N ARG A 104 4.84 18.46 -3.42
CA ARG A 104 3.44 18.79 -3.77
C ARG A 104 2.81 19.70 -2.73
N SER A 105 3.00 19.41 -1.46
CA SER A 105 2.48 20.24 -0.37
C SER A 105 3.01 21.68 -0.44
N LYS A 106 4.31 21.87 -0.70
CA LYS A 106 4.91 23.19 -0.87
C LYS A 106 4.34 23.93 -2.09
N GLU A 107 4.19 23.23 -3.21
CA GLU A 107 3.62 23.80 -4.45
C GLU A 107 2.16 24.22 -4.26
N LEU A 108 1.34 23.39 -3.63
CA LEU A 108 -0.08 23.66 -3.37
C LEU A 108 -0.25 24.82 -2.37
N ALA A 109 0.61 24.91 -1.38
CA ALA A 109 0.59 26.01 -0.41
C ALA A 109 0.75 27.40 -1.06
N THR A 110 1.49 27.53 -2.18
CA THR A 110 1.59 28.79 -2.93
C THR A 110 0.25 29.24 -3.50
N LYS A 111 -0.66 28.29 -3.71
CA LYS A 111 -2.04 28.52 -4.20
C LYS A 111 -3.07 28.54 -3.06
N LYS A 112 -2.61 28.55 -1.81
CA LYS A 112 -3.46 28.45 -0.60
C LYS A 112 -4.34 27.18 -0.58
N LEU A 113 -3.85 26.09 -1.18
CA LEU A 113 -4.46 24.77 -1.13
C LEU A 113 -3.76 23.92 -0.08
N HIS A 114 -4.49 22.96 0.49
CA HIS A 114 -3.92 21.99 1.40
C HIS A 114 -3.63 20.68 0.68
N TYR A 115 -2.54 20.02 1.08
CA TYR A 115 -2.19 18.68 0.66
C TYR A 115 -2.09 17.77 1.88
N ILE A 116 -2.73 16.62 1.80
CA ILE A 116 -2.73 15.55 2.82
C ILE A 116 -2.26 14.27 2.13
N ASP A 117 -1.32 13.59 2.72
CA ASP A 117 -0.90 12.25 2.36
C ASP A 117 -1.49 11.24 3.35
N ALA A 118 -2.24 10.26 2.84
CA ALA A 118 -2.94 9.27 3.64
C ALA A 118 -2.40 7.86 3.33
N GLY A 119 -1.34 7.47 4.02
CA GLY A 119 -0.79 6.12 3.93
C GLY A 119 -1.85 5.09 4.34
N THR A 120 -2.23 4.24 3.40
CA THR A 120 -3.37 3.33 3.53
C THR A 120 -2.91 1.87 3.60
N SER A 121 -3.28 1.16 4.67
CA SER A 121 -3.10 -0.29 4.84
C SER A 121 -4.45 -0.97 5.04
N GLY A 122 -4.59 -2.23 4.59
CA GLY A 122 -5.84 -3.02 4.68
C GLY A 122 -6.21 -3.72 3.37
N GLY A 123 -5.67 -3.29 2.23
CA GLY A 123 -5.83 -3.93 0.93
C GLY A 123 -7.30 -4.17 0.54
N ILE A 124 -7.58 -5.35 -0.01
CA ILE A 124 -8.94 -5.75 -0.43
C ILE A 124 -9.88 -6.01 0.76
N TRP A 125 -9.36 -6.25 1.94
CA TRP A 125 -10.12 -6.51 3.16
C TRP A 125 -10.66 -5.23 3.81
N GLY A 126 -10.21 -4.07 3.37
CA GLY A 126 -10.61 -2.78 3.93
C GLY A 126 -12.11 -2.52 3.87
N LEU A 127 -12.85 -3.09 2.90
CA LEU A 127 -14.30 -2.96 2.87
C LEU A 127 -14.96 -3.57 4.11
N LYS A 128 -14.49 -4.70 4.57
CA LYS A 128 -15.01 -5.41 5.74
C LYS A 128 -14.44 -4.88 7.04
N ASN A 129 -13.12 -4.74 7.11
CA ASN A 129 -12.40 -4.52 8.36
C ASN A 129 -12.08 -3.04 8.63
N GLY A 130 -12.21 -2.15 7.62
CA GLY A 130 -11.68 -0.81 7.64
C GLY A 130 -10.20 -0.76 7.24
N TYR A 131 -9.70 0.46 7.09
CA TYR A 131 -8.32 0.75 6.71
C TYR A 131 -7.54 1.33 7.89
N CYS A 132 -6.30 0.93 8.06
CA CYS A 132 -5.37 1.66 8.92
C CYS A 132 -4.82 2.84 8.12
N LEU A 133 -5.04 4.08 8.61
CA LEU A 133 -4.67 5.31 7.92
C LEU A 133 -3.63 6.10 8.73
N MET A 134 -2.49 6.34 8.11
CA MET A 134 -1.40 7.17 8.63
C MET A 134 -1.45 8.49 7.88
N VAL A 135 -1.92 9.55 8.53
CA VAL A 135 -2.26 10.81 7.85
C VAL A 135 -1.22 11.88 8.12
N GLY A 136 -0.60 12.40 7.05
CA GLY A 136 0.30 13.56 7.10
C GLY A 136 -0.35 14.80 6.50
N GLY A 137 -0.04 15.99 7.00
CA GLY A 137 -0.55 17.23 6.44
C GLY A 137 -0.77 18.33 7.46
N ASN A 138 -1.35 19.46 7.00
CA ASN A 138 -1.73 20.55 7.89
C ASN A 138 -2.79 20.10 8.89
N LYS A 139 -2.55 20.33 10.18
CA LYS A 139 -3.42 19.83 11.26
C LYS A 139 -4.87 20.29 11.12
N GLU A 140 -5.12 21.55 10.78
CA GLU A 140 -6.48 22.07 10.66
C GLU A 140 -7.25 21.40 9.50
N ALA A 141 -6.55 21.16 8.37
CA ALA A 141 -7.13 20.45 7.24
C ALA A 141 -7.41 18.97 7.58
N VAL A 142 -6.52 18.32 8.32
CA VAL A 142 -6.70 16.94 8.81
C VAL A 142 -7.87 16.87 9.79
N ASP A 143 -7.93 17.74 10.78
CA ASP A 143 -9.01 17.76 11.78
C ASP A 143 -10.39 17.97 11.12
N ARG A 144 -10.48 18.82 10.10
CA ARG A 144 -11.70 19.03 9.32
C ARG A 144 -12.18 17.75 8.63
N LEU A 145 -11.25 16.88 8.23
CA LEU A 145 -11.54 15.64 7.50
C LEU A 145 -11.61 14.40 8.43
N ALA A 146 -11.47 14.57 9.74
CA ALA A 146 -11.57 13.48 10.70
C ALA A 146 -12.79 12.56 10.47
N PRO A 147 -14.01 13.07 10.19
CA PRO A 147 -15.15 12.20 9.92
C PRO A 147 -14.98 11.28 8.71
N VAL A 148 -14.19 11.70 7.70
CA VAL A 148 -13.87 10.86 6.52
C VAL A 148 -12.91 9.74 6.92
N PHE A 149 -11.87 10.04 7.70
CA PHE A 149 -10.92 9.04 8.18
C PHE A 149 -11.59 8.05 9.13
N GLU A 150 -12.46 8.52 10.02
CA GLU A 150 -13.25 7.68 10.94
C GLU A 150 -14.19 6.72 10.20
N ALA A 151 -14.82 7.17 9.10
CA ALA A 151 -15.67 6.31 8.27
C ALA A 151 -14.87 5.22 7.53
N LEU A 152 -13.63 5.51 7.17
CA LEU A 152 -12.76 4.57 6.46
C LEU A 152 -12.05 3.59 7.39
N ALA A 153 -11.69 4.01 8.60
CA ALA A 153 -10.92 3.22 9.56
C ALA A 153 -11.82 2.43 10.54
N PRO A 154 -11.31 1.36 11.17
CA PRO A 154 -11.91 0.83 12.39
C PRO A 154 -11.65 1.78 13.57
N PRO A 155 -12.29 1.61 14.72
CA PRO A 155 -12.01 2.38 15.92
C PRO A 155 -10.49 2.43 16.23
N ASN A 156 -9.94 3.64 16.43
CA ASN A 156 -8.51 3.89 16.60
C ASN A 156 -7.62 3.47 15.43
N GLY A 157 -8.18 3.26 14.24
CA GLY A 157 -7.46 2.80 13.04
C GLY A 157 -6.87 3.94 12.20
N TRP A 158 -6.95 5.22 12.63
CA TRP A 158 -6.30 6.33 11.94
C TRP A 158 -5.63 7.29 12.92
N ALA A 159 -4.60 7.97 12.46
CA ALA A 159 -3.94 9.01 13.24
C ALA A 159 -3.30 10.08 12.33
N HIS A 160 -3.31 11.34 12.79
CA HIS A 160 -2.44 12.38 12.25
C HIS A 160 -1.03 12.17 12.79
N VAL A 161 -0.10 11.76 11.92
CA VAL A 161 1.26 11.35 12.30
C VAL A 161 2.32 12.43 12.07
N GLY A 162 1.96 13.55 11.46
CA GLY A 162 2.89 14.67 11.25
C GLY A 162 2.53 15.58 10.10
N ALA A 163 3.50 16.37 9.65
CA ALA A 163 3.38 17.25 8.50
C ALA A 163 3.24 16.43 7.19
N ALA A 164 2.98 17.13 6.08
CA ALA A 164 2.88 16.50 4.75
C ALA A 164 4.13 15.66 4.43
N GLY A 165 3.90 14.44 3.95
CA GLY A 165 4.90 13.41 3.73
C GLY A 165 5.04 12.42 4.89
N ALA A 166 4.61 12.78 6.12
CA ALA A 166 4.74 11.90 7.28
C ALA A 166 3.83 10.65 7.17
N GLY A 167 2.66 10.76 6.59
CA GLY A 167 1.74 9.65 6.39
C GLY A 167 2.32 8.56 5.49
N HIS A 168 2.76 8.93 4.30
CA HIS A 168 3.40 8.01 3.37
C HIS A 168 4.78 7.55 3.85
N TYR A 169 5.52 8.38 4.61
CA TYR A 169 6.75 7.94 5.26
C TYR A 169 6.50 6.79 6.24
N VAL A 170 5.54 6.97 7.16
CA VAL A 170 5.16 5.92 8.12
C VAL A 170 4.62 4.68 7.39
N LYS A 171 3.85 4.87 6.32
CA LYS A 171 3.36 3.76 5.49
C LYS A 171 4.50 3.01 4.78
N MET A 172 5.50 3.70 4.27
CA MET A 172 6.69 3.11 3.68
C MET A 172 7.43 2.22 4.71
N VAL A 173 7.64 2.72 5.91
CA VAL A 173 8.27 1.96 7.02
C VAL A 173 7.43 0.75 7.39
N HIS A 174 6.11 0.92 7.51
CA HIS A 174 5.17 -0.18 7.74
C HIS A 174 5.36 -1.29 6.69
N ASN A 175 5.43 -0.95 5.41
CA ASN A 175 5.60 -1.94 4.33
C ASN A 175 6.97 -2.62 4.38
N GLY A 176 8.02 -1.93 4.78
CA GLY A 176 9.33 -2.56 5.00
C GLY A 176 9.31 -3.58 6.13
N ILE A 177 8.63 -3.27 7.24
CA ILE A 177 8.40 -4.22 8.34
C ILE A 177 7.58 -5.42 7.83
N GLU A 178 6.52 -5.17 7.05
CA GLU A 178 5.71 -6.22 6.43
C GLU A 178 6.54 -7.18 5.57
N TYR A 179 7.46 -6.67 4.74
CA TYR A 179 8.38 -7.49 3.94
C TYR A 179 9.23 -8.40 4.81
N SER A 180 9.76 -7.88 5.90
CA SER A 180 10.59 -8.63 6.84
C SER A 180 9.79 -9.73 7.54
N LEU A 181 8.58 -9.43 7.99
CA LEU A 181 7.68 -10.42 8.61
C LEU A 181 7.27 -11.51 7.62
N MET A 182 6.91 -11.16 6.40
CA MET A 182 6.57 -12.13 5.35
C MET A 182 7.74 -13.05 5.04
N GLN A 183 8.97 -12.50 4.97
CA GLN A 183 10.16 -13.29 4.71
C GLN A 183 10.44 -14.26 5.85
N GLY A 184 10.33 -13.82 7.10
CA GLY A 184 10.51 -14.68 8.27
C GLY A 184 9.52 -15.84 8.30
N TYR A 185 8.24 -15.59 7.99
CA TYR A 185 7.26 -16.68 7.85
C TYR A 185 7.62 -17.61 6.70
N ALA A 186 7.95 -17.08 5.53
CA ALA A 186 8.27 -17.89 4.35
C ALA A 186 9.42 -18.85 4.62
N GLU A 187 10.54 -18.37 5.20
CA GLU A 187 11.70 -19.18 5.56
C GLU A 187 11.38 -20.24 6.61
N GLY A 188 10.63 -19.86 7.65
CA GLY A 188 10.23 -20.80 8.71
C GLY A 188 9.32 -21.92 8.19
N PHE A 189 8.32 -21.59 7.36
CA PHE A 189 7.44 -22.58 6.77
C PHE A 189 8.16 -23.44 5.72
N GLU A 190 9.10 -22.89 4.94
CA GLU A 190 9.92 -23.67 4.03
C GLU A 190 10.79 -24.68 4.80
N LEU A 191 11.46 -24.26 5.88
CA LEU A 191 12.25 -25.15 6.71
C LEU A 191 11.41 -26.31 7.26
N MET A 192 10.22 -26.01 7.78
CA MET A 192 9.31 -27.07 8.28
C MET A 192 8.86 -28.00 7.16
N SER A 193 8.62 -27.50 5.95
CA SER A 193 8.23 -28.31 4.78
C SER A 193 9.29 -29.32 4.34
N LYS A 194 10.57 -29.05 4.67
CA LYS A 194 11.73 -29.91 4.33
C LYS A 194 12.15 -30.81 5.49
N SER A 195 11.48 -30.70 6.65
CA SER A 195 11.82 -31.51 7.81
C SER A 195 11.47 -33.00 7.60
N GLU A 196 12.09 -33.88 8.37
CA GLU A 196 11.77 -35.31 8.41
C GLU A 196 10.42 -35.60 9.03
N TYR A 197 9.84 -34.63 9.75
CA TYR A 197 8.54 -34.77 10.37
C TYR A 197 7.43 -34.56 9.36
N ARG A 198 6.38 -35.32 9.43
CA ARG A 198 5.17 -35.14 8.59
C ARG A 198 4.30 -34.05 9.21
N LEU A 199 4.72 -32.79 9.04
CA LEU A 199 4.06 -31.64 9.65
C LEU A 199 2.85 -31.19 8.79
N ASP A 200 1.73 -30.94 9.47
CA ASP A 200 0.60 -30.22 8.89
C ASP A 200 0.81 -28.71 9.10
N LEU A 201 1.32 -28.05 8.07
CA LEU A 201 1.69 -26.63 8.15
C LEU A 201 0.48 -25.72 8.35
N SER A 202 -0.68 -26.08 7.79
CA SER A 202 -1.92 -25.33 7.99
C SER A 202 -2.36 -25.38 9.46
N ARG A 203 -2.34 -26.56 10.05
CA ARG A 203 -2.68 -26.75 11.46
C ARG A 203 -1.69 -26.05 12.39
N ILE A 204 -0.41 -26.03 12.04
CA ILE A 204 0.62 -25.31 12.82
C ILE A 204 0.39 -23.81 12.75
N ALA A 205 0.07 -23.26 11.57
CA ALA A 205 -0.27 -21.87 11.44
C ALA A 205 -1.50 -21.48 12.28
N ASP A 206 -2.57 -22.27 12.24
CA ASP A 206 -3.75 -22.08 13.11
C ASP A 206 -3.42 -22.16 14.60
N LEU A 207 -2.57 -23.13 15.00
CA LEU A 207 -2.10 -23.26 16.38
C LEU A 207 -1.37 -21.99 16.86
N TRP A 208 -0.49 -21.45 16.03
CA TRP A 208 0.28 -20.26 16.39
C TRP A 208 -0.57 -18.98 16.48
N LEU A 209 -1.77 -18.97 15.95
CA LEU A 209 -2.73 -17.88 16.17
C LEU A 209 -3.28 -17.87 17.61
N GLN A 210 -3.13 -18.97 18.35
CA GLN A 210 -3.65 -19.15 19.72
C GLN A 210 -2.54 -18.96 20.76
N GLY A 211 -2.34 -17.72 21.21
CA GLY A 211 -1.40 -17.41 22.30
C GLY A 211 0.09 -17.39 21.95
N SER A 212 0.47 -17.63 20.70
CA SER A 212 1.87 -17.55 20.27
C SER A 212 2.31 -16.10 20.05
N VAL A 213 3.59 -15.82 20.35
CA VAL A 213 4.21 -14.50 20.15
C VAL A 213 4.30 -14.08 18.66
N VAL A 214 4.29 -15.05 17.75
CA VAL A 214 4.32 -14.78 16.28
C VAL A 214 2.93 -14.61 15.69
N ARG A 215 1.89 -14.48 16.50
CA ARG A 215 0.53 -14.20 16.04
C ARG A 215 0.46 -12.87 15.28
N SER A 216 -0.11 -12.90 14.07
CA SER A 216 -0.33 -11.70 13.27
C SER A 216 -1.42 -11.94 12.23
N TRP A 217 -1.94 -10.87 11.65
CA TRP A 217 -2.83 -10.99 10.50
C TRP A 217 -2.15 -11.66 9.28
N LEU A 218 -0.85 -11.43 9.07
CA LEU A 218 -0.11 -12.15 8.02
C LEU A 218 -0.11 -13.67 8.24
N LEU A 219 -0.02 -14.12 9.50
CA LEU A 219 -0.12 -15.55 9.84
C LEU A 219 -1.54 -16.10 9.58
N GLU A 220 -2.60 -15.34 9.86
CA GLU A 220 -3.97 -15.71 9.50
C GLU A 220 -4.13 -15.94 7.99
N LEU A 221 -3.56 -15.02 7.19
CA LEU A 221 -3.56 -15.15 5.74
C LEU A 221 -2.74 -16.35 5.25
N ALA A 222 -1.59 -16.61 5.88
CA ALA A 222 -0.78 -17.80 5.59
C ALA A 222 -1.54 -19.10 5.93
N ALA A 223 -2.22 -19.15 7.08
CA ALA A 223 -3.07 -20.29 7.46
C ALA A 223 -4.18 -20.53 6.43
N SER A 224 -4.84 -19.46 5.95
CA SER A 224 -5.86 -19.58 4.90
C SER A 224 -5.30 -20.12 3.60
N ALA A 225 -4.16 -19.60 3.14
CA ALA A 225 -3.51 -20.06 1.91
C ALA A 225 -3.10 -21.54 1.99
N LEU A 226 -2.54 -21.97 3.13
CA LEU A 226 -2.14 -23.35 3.36
C LEU A 226 -3.34 -24.32 3.50
N LYS A 227 -4.53 -23.82 3.88
CA LYS A 227 -5.77 -24.63 3.85
C LYS A 227 -6.26 -24.88 2.43
N GLU A 228 -6.14 -23.88 1.56
CA GLU A 228 -6.55 -23.98 0.16
C GLU A 228 -5.57 -24.84 -0.65
N ASP A 229 -4.28 -24.62 -0.45
CA ASP A 229 -3.20 -25.35 -1.14
C ASP A 229 -2.07 -25.68 -0.15
N PRO A 230 -2.10 -26.86 0.51
CA PRO A 230 -1.14 -27.21 1.57
C PRO A 230 0.34 -27.23 1.16
N ARG A 231 0.62 -27.29 -0.13
CA ARG A 231 1.97 -27.28 -0.69
C ARG A 231 2.28 -26.09 -1.56
N LEU A 232 1.33 -25.17 -1.74
CA LEU A 232 1.41 -24.00 -2.62
C LEU A 232 1.81 -24.39 -4.07
N GLU A 233 1.37 -25.56 -4.54
CA GLU A 233 1.74 -26.12 -5.87
C GLU A 233 1.14 -25.33 -7.03
N GLN A 234 0.04 -24.61 -6.78
CA GLN A 234 -0.61 -23.75 -7.79
C GLN A 234 0.09 -22.41 -8.00
N LEU A 235 1.07 -22.08 -7.16
CA LEU A 235 1.78 -20.81 -7.20
C LEU A 235 3.19 -20.97 -7.79
N LYS A 236 3.64 -19.93 -8.51
CA LYS A 236 5.04 -19.82 -8.92
C LYS A 236 5.78 -18.96 -7.88
N GLY A 237 7.03 -19.32 -7.59
CA GLY A 237 7.91 -18.57 -6.70
C GLY A 237 8.40 -17.25 -7.33
N TYR A 238 7.48 -16.37 -7.71
CA TYR A 238 7.75 -15.08 -8.34
C TYR A 238 7.10 -13.97 -7.53
N VAL A 239 7.90 -13.13 -6.86
CA VAL A 239 7.40 -12.11 -5.92
C VAL A 239 7.78 -10.71 -6.39
N GLN A 240 6.77 -9.89 -6.67
CA GLN A 240 6.98 -8.48 -7.00
C GLN A 240 7.17 -7.63 -5.72
N ASP A 241 7.74 -6.45 -5.91
CA ASP A 241 7.73 -5.39 -4.90
C ASP A 241 6.91 -4.20 -5.41
N SER A 242 6.36 -3.40 -4.50
CA SER A 242 5.54 -2.23 -4.78
C SER A 242 6.31 -0.90 -4.75
N GLY A 243 7.63 -0.96 -4.52
CA GLY A 243 8.49 0.20 -4.44
C GLY A 243 8.84 0.63 -3.01
N GLU A 244 7.93 0.49 -2.04
CA GLU A 244 8.14 0.98 -0.67
C GLU A 244 9.35 0.34 0.02
N GLY A 245 9.59 -0.97 -0.19
CA GLY A 245 10.80 -1.63 0.32
C GLY A 245 12.09 -1.02 -0.24
N ARG A 246 12.10 -0.62 -1.52
CA ARG A 246 13.24 0.08 -2.13
C ARG A 246 13.43 1.47 -1.54
N TRP A 247 12.34 2.21 -1.39
CA TRP A 247 12.40 3.57 -0.83
C TRP A 247 12.88 3.55 0.61
N MET A 248 12.44 2.57 1.42
CA MET A 248 12.89 2.43 2.80
C MET A 248 14.38 2.08 2.89
N VAL A 249 14.91 1.18 2.02
CA VAL A 249 16.33 0.87 1.99
C VAL A 249 17.16 2.11 1.59
N ALA A 250 16.70 2.86 0.58
CA ALA A 250 17.37 4.09 0.17
C ALA A 250 17.37 5.14 1.29
N ASP A 251 16.25 5.37 1.94
CA ASP A 251 16.12 6.31 3.06
C ASP A 251 16.96 5.88 4.27
N ALA A 252 17.08 4.57 4.52
CA ALA A 252 17.95 4.03 5.56
C ALA A 252 19.44 4.30 5.27
N ILE A 253 19.87 4.20 4.01
CA ILE A 253 21.22 4.57 3.58
C ILE A 253 21.46 6.06 3.81
N ASP A 254 20.54 6.92 3.38
CA ASP A 254 20.62 8.38 3.55
C ASP A 254 20.71 8.82 5.03
N LYS A 255 20.25 7.97 5.95
CA LYS A 255 20.19 8.22 7.41
C LYS A 255 21.18 7.41 8.24
N ASP A 256 22.05 6.65 7.60
CA ASP A 256 23.00 5.74 8.27
C ASP A 256 22.31 4.74 9.23
N VAL A 257 21.07 4.30 8.90
CA VAL A 257 20.32 3.32 9.69
C VAL A 257 20.46 1.92 9.09
N PRO A 258 21.04 0.95 9.81
CA PRO A 258 21.14 -0.41 9.30
C PRO A 258 19.79 -1.12 9.29
N VAL A 259 19.40 -1.66 8.12
CA VAL A 259 18.14 -2.41 7.92
C VAL A 259 18.42 -3.78 7.25
N PRO A 260 19.26 -4.66 7.85
CA PRO A 260 19.71 -5.89 7.21
C PRO A 260 18.55 -6.85 6.88
N THR A 261 17.59 -7.02 7.77
CA THR A 261 16.45 -7.93 7.58
C THR A 261 15.57 -7.49 6.40
N LEU A 262 15.27 -6.21 6.32
CA LEU A 262 14.50 -5.66 5.19
C LEU A 262 15.27 -5.77 3.88
N THR A 263 16.57 -5.47 3.90
CA THR A 263 17.42 -5.56 2.70
C THR A 263 17.47 -7.00 2.19
N ALA A 264 17.62 -7.99 3.06
CA ALA A 264 17.56 -9.41 2.71
C ALA A 264 16.20 -9.78 2.11
N ALA A 265 15.09 -9.40 2.74
CA ALA A 265 13.74 -9.66 2.25
C ALA A 265 13.48 -9.05 0.87
N LEU A 266 13.93 -7.81 0.62
CA LEU A 266 13.82 -7.16 -0.67
C LEU A 266 14.64 -7.87 -1.75
N PHE A 267 15.89 -8.27 -1.44
CA PHE A 267 16.78 -8.93 -2.38
C PHE A 267 16.31 -10.36 -2.69
N THR A 268 15.69 -11.05 -1.74
CA THR A 268 15.02 -12.33 -1.99
C THR A 268 13.91 -12.18 -3.04
N ARG A 269 13.13 -11.10 -2.98
CA ARG A 269 12.14 -10.79 -4.04
C ARG A 269 12.82 -10.55 -5.39
N PHE A 270 13.96 -9.86 -5.45
CA PHE A 270 14.72 -9.71 -6.69
C PHE A 270 15.19 -11.05 -7.23
N ARG A 271 15.71 -11.90 -6.34
CA ARG A 271 16.19 -13.25 -6.71
C ARG A 271 15.05 -14.12 -7.25
N SER A 272 13.86 -14.06 -6.67
CA SER A 272 12.69 -14.84 -7.09
C SER A 272 12.27 -14.59 -8.55
N ARG A 273 12.68 -13.47 -9.14
CA ARG A 273 12.36 -13.07 -10.51
C ARG A 273 13.40 -13.47 -11.54
N GLN A 274 14.52 -14.05 -11.09
CA GLN A 274 15.61 -14.50 -11.96
C GLN A 274 15.55 -16.01 -12.14
N THR A 275 15.34 -16.47 -13.36
CA THR A 275 15.38 -17.91 -13.69
C THR A 275 16.82 -18.45 -13.64
N GLU A 276 17.78 -17.63 -14.09
CA GLU A 276 19.20 -17.90 -14.05
C GLU A 276 19.98 -16.64 -13.67
N SER A 277 20.78 -16.73 -12.61
CA SER A 277 21.56 -15.61 -12.11
C SER A 277 22.99 -15.63 -12.69
N PHE A 278 23.41 -14.51 -13.30
CA PHE A 278 24.80 -14.35 -13.73
C PHE A 278 25.78 -14.49 -12.57
N ALA A 279 25.42 -14.00 -11.38
CA ALA A 279 26.26 -14.12 -10.19
C ALA A 279 26.48 -15.59 -9.80
N GLU A 280 25.46 -16.43 -9.84
CA GLU A 280 25.57 -17.86 -9.55
C GLU A 280 26.40 -18.59 -10.62
N LYS A 281 26.24 -18.22 -11.90
CA LYS A 281 27.09 -18.72 -12.98
C LYS A 281 28.55 -18.32 -12.78
N MET A 282 28.81 -17.08 -12.37
CA MET A 282 30.17 -16.62 -12.07
C MET A 282 30.80 -17.39 -10.90
N LEU A 283 30.00 -17.63 -9.82
CA LEU A 283 30.50 -18.46 -8.70
C LEU A 283 30.83 -19.87 -9.15
N ALA A 284 30.00 -20.50 -9.97
CA ALA A 284 30.26 -21.83 -10.53
C ALA A 284 31.51 -21.83 -11.40
N ALA A 285 31.69 -20.82 -12.26
CA ALA A 285 32.90 -20.67 -13.10
C ALA A 285 34.18 -20.48 -12.28
N LEU A 286 34.12 -19.63 -11.25
CA LEU A 286 35.26 -19.41 -10.35
C LEU A 286 35.63 -20.69 -9.59
N ARG A 287 34.64 -21.41 -9.04
CA ARG A 287 34.92 -22.70 -8.37
C ARG A 287 35.50 -23.74 -9.30
N ASN A 288 35.09 -23.78 -10.55
CA ASN A 288 35.70 -24.65 -11.57
C ASN A 288 37.15 -24.22 -11.89
N ALA A 289 37.36 -22.92 -12.09
CA ALA A 289 38.66 -22.39 -12.51
C ALA A 289 39.74 -22.60 -11.45
N PHE A 290 39.48 -22.36 -10.16
CA PHE A 290 40.51 -22.49 -9.12
C PHE A 290 40.55 -23.88 -8.49
N GLY A 291 39.46 -24.62 -8.44
CA GLY A 291 39.39 -25.90 -7.71
C GLY A 291 39.06 -27.11 -8.57
N GLY A 292 38.83 -26.97 -9.88
CA GLY A 292 38.45 -28.05 -10.77
C GLY A 292 37.05 -28.65 -10.48
N HIS A 293 36.23 -27.94 -9.68
CA HIS A 293 34.88 -28.43 -9.34
C HIS A 293 33.98 -28.55 -10.57
N ALA A 294 33.28 -29.66 -10.68
CA ALA A 294 32.32 -29.90 -11.78
C ALA A 294 31.25 -28.83 -11.81
N VAL A 295 30.92 -28.32 -13.01
CA VAL A 295 29.83 -27.40 -13.27
C VAL A 295 28.71 -28.12 -14.01
N LYS A 296 27.44 -27.82 -13.69
CA LYS A 296 26.29 -28.22 -14.50
C LYS A 296 26.22 -27.31 -15.73
N ARG A 297 25.97 -27.86 -16.90
CA ARG A 297 25.81 -27.14 -18.17
C ARG A 297 24.38 -27.24 -18.65
#